data_aed877ff4080c30f23c97b9c288ce3fd
#
_entry.id   aed877ff4080c30f23c97b9c288ce3fd
#
_cell.length_a   1.000
_cell.length_b   1.000
_cell.length_c   1.000
_cell.angle_alpha   90.00
_cell.angle_beta   90.00
_cell.angle_gamma   90.00
#
_symmetry.space_group_name_H-M   'P 1'
#
loop_
_entity.id
_entity.type
_entity.pdbx_description
1 polymer ?
#
loop_
_entity_poly.entity_id
_entity_poly.type
_entity_poly.pdbx_seq_one_letter_code
_entity_poly.pdbx_strand_id
1 'polypeptide(L)'
;ERATARMKDPGDGGADGQQLSQHRWKGARSIGLAHQLNQQFIELCCEPSLDGASGHPFPVVASYRDLWSELDPRARQRLSLFPFVIVDLRFGDVAWWRMVATNGTHARSHVNGAAPTARWDWLALETLMFGWQVAREDRSVASMIFAMPPSVADCIAALTTRQVRTLAIESAKSLRLRWDNHPRLWRELL
;
A
#
# COMPACT_ATOMS: atom_id res chain seq x y z
N GLU A 1 -9.49 20.83 -66.26
CA GLU A 1 -9.97 20.23 -64.98
C GLU A 1 -8.77 19.72 -64.21
N ARG A 2 -8.28 20.50 -63.24
CA ARG A 2 -7.18 20.10 -62.34
C ARG A 2 -7.75 19.67 -61.01
N ALA A 3 -7.70 18.36 -60.72
CA ALA A 3 -8.00 17.79 -59.42
C ALA A 3 -6.86 18.10 -58.44
N THR A 4 -7.08 18.95 -57.44
CA THR A 4 -6.16 19.19 -56.31
C THR A 4 -6.36 18.09 -55.26
N ALA A 5 -5.41 17.16 -55.18
CA ALA A 5 -5.33 16.18 -54.11
C ALA A 5 -4.97 16.90 -52.81
N ARG A 6 -5.87 16.85 -51.85
CA ARG A 6 -5.70 17.37 -50.49
C ARG A 6 -4.80 16.41 -49.69
N MET A 7 -3.61 16.83 -49.47
CA MET A 7 -2.59 16.14 -48.66
C MET A 7 -3.09 16.08 -47.21
N LYS A 8 -3.31 14.85 -46.70
CA LYS A 8 -3.74 14.56 -45.34
C LYS A 8 -2.55 14.78 -44.40
N ASP A 9 -2.72 15.68 -43.48
CA ASP A 9 -1.73 16.07 -42.47
C ASP A 9 -1.47 14.88 -41.48
N PRO A 10 -0.23 14.42 -41.25
CA PRO A 10 0.07 13.32 -40.32
C PRO A 10 0.38 13.85 -38.91
N GLY A 11 -0.47 14.72 -38.34
CA GLY A 11 -0.16 15.51 -37.14
C GLY A 11 -0.84 15.09 -35.85
N ASP A 12 -1.35 13.85 -35.65
CA ASP A 12 -2.09 13.52 -34.42
C ASP A 12 -1.60 12.26 -33.66
N GLY A 13 -0.35 11.87 -33.81
CA GLY A 13 0.22 10.71 -33.08
C GLY A 13 1.00 11.06 -31.81
N GLY A 14 1.19 12.34 -31.47
CA GLY A 14 2.12 12.75 -30.41
C GLY A 14 1.54 12.74 -28.99
N ALA A 15 0.27 12.99 -28.80
CA ALA A 15 -0.34 13.17 -27.47
C ALA A 15 -0.55 11.82 -26.77
N ASP A 16 -1.02 10.81 -27.50
CA ASP A 16 -1.26 9.46 -26.93
C ASP A 16 0.03 8.77 -26.50
N GLY A 17 1.11 8.92 -27.25
CA GLY A 17 2.41 8.35 -26.91
C GLY A 17 3.03 8.96 -25.64
N GLN A 18 2.83 10.24 -25.41
CA GLN A 18 3.30 10.92 -24.19
C GLN A 18 2.48 10.54 -22.96
N GLN A 19 1.15 10.41 -23.07
CA GLN A 19 0.30 9.94 -21.98
C GLN A 19 0.63 8.51 -21.57
N LEU A 20 0.78 7.58 -22.51
CA LEU A 20 1.18 6.20 -22.24
C LEU A 20 2.57 6.11 -21.58
N SER A 21 3.52 6.93 -21.99
CA SER A 21 4.83 7.04 -21.35
C SER A 21 4.70 7.50 -19.90
N GLN A 22 3.93 8.55 -19.63
CA GLN A 22 3.76 9.08 -18.28
C GLN A 22 3.08 8.08 -17.34
N HIS A 23 2.04 7.36 -17.80
CA HIS A 23 1.41 6.30 -17.01
C HIS A 23 2.36 5.15 -16.72
N ARG A 24 3.18 4.76 -17.68
CA ARG A 24 4.19 3.71 -17.49
C ARG A 24 5.24 4.09 -16.44
N TRP A 25 5.71 5.34 -16.42
CA TRP A 25 6.66 5.85 -15.43
C TRP A 25 6.07 5.92 -14.03
N LYS A 26 4.83 6.36 -13.90
CA LYS A 26 4.12 6.43 -12.62
C LYS A 26 3.95 5.03 -12.01
N GLY A 27 3.50 4.06 -12.80
CA GLY A 27 3.35 2.68 -12.36
C GLY A 27 4.67 2.06 -11.88
N ALA A 28 5.75 2.23 -12.63
CA ALA A 28 7.08 1.71 -12.28
C ALA A 28 7.61 2.30 -10.96
N ARG A 29 7.42 3.60 -10.73
CA ARG A 29 7.79 4.26 -9.47
C ARG A 29 6.99 3.70 -8.29
N SER A 30 5.69 3.52 -8.46
CA SER A 30 4.82 2.99 -7.41
C SER A 30 5.16 1.54 -7.07
N ILE A 31 5.54 0.71 -8.05
CA ILE A 31 6.03 -0.65 -7.80
C ILE A 31 7.33 -0.62 -6.99
N GLY A 32 8.28 0.27 -7.32
CA GLY A 32 9.51 0.42 -6.55
C GLY A 32 9.27 0.79 -5.08
N LEU A 33 8.30 1.67 -4.80
CA LEU A 33 7.89 2.02 -3.44
C LEU A 33 7.19 0.86 -2.72
N ALA A 34 6.39 0.06 -3.45
CA ALA A 34 5.78 -1.15 -2.90
C ALA A 34 6.86 -2.16 -2.47
N HIS A 35 7.91 -2.35 -3.29
CA HIS A 35 9.04 -3.21 -2.93
C HIS A 35 9.76 -2.74 -1.65
N GLN A 36 10.00 -1.43 -1.52
CA GLN A 36 10.63 -0.87 -0.31
C GLN A 36 9.77 -1.12 0.93
N LEU A 37 8.47 -0.90 0.84
CA LEU A 37 7.55 -1.13 1.95
C LEU A 37 7.47 -2.62 2.31
N ASN A 38 7.43 -3.50 1.32
CA ASN A 38 7.48 -4.94 1.53
C ASN A 38 8.79 -5.37 2.20
N GLN A 39 9.93 -4.80 1.79
CA GLN A 39 11.22 -5.08 2.40
C GLN A 39 11.24 -4.68 3.88
N GLN A 40 10.78 -3.49 4.23
CA GLN A 40 10.70 -3.04 5.61
C GLN A 40 9.84 -3.98 6.46
N PHE A 41 8.68 -4.39 5.92
CA PHE A 41 7.82 -5.35 6.60
C PHE A 41 8.52 -6.69 6.85
N ILE A 42 9.18 -7.26 5.83
CA ILE A 42 9.90 -8.52 5.93
C ILE A 42 11.03 -8.43 6.96
N GLU A 43 11.79 -7.34 6.96
CA GLU A 43 12.84 -7.09 7.95
C GLU A 43 12.28 -7.09 9.37
N LEU A 44 11.14 -6.41 9.60
CA LEU A 44 10.44 -6.42 10.89
C LEU A 44 10.00 -7.83 11.33
N CYS A 45 9.56 -8.66 10.38
CA CYS A 45 9.14 -10.03 10.67
C CYS A 45 10.34 -10.95 11.00
N CYS A 46 11.49 -10.70 10.39
CA CYS A 46 12.71 -11.50 10.56
C CYS A 46 13.52 -11.09 11.79
N GLU A 47 13.21 -9.96 12.42
CA GLU A 47 13.92 -9.53 13.62
C GLU A 47 13.56 -10.42 14.82
N PRO A 48 14.55 -10.82 15.62
CA PRO A 48 14.27 -11.45 16.90
C PRO A 48 13.50 -10.45 17.76
N SER A 49 12.32 -10.86 18.24
CA SER A 49 11.54 -10.03 19.16
C SER A 49 12.36 -9.73 20.40
N LEU A 50 12.83 -8.50 20.55
CA LEU A 50 13.52 -8.03 21.74
C LEU A 50 12.57 -7.91 22.94
N ASP A 51 11.27 -7.85 22.68
CA ASP A 51 10.24 -7.72 23.70
C ASP A 51 9.54 -9.05 23.93
N GLY A 52 10.05 -9.80 24.90
CA GLY A 52 9.43 -11.07 25.35
C GLY A 52 8.01 -10.94 25.92
N ALA A 53 7.40 -9.76 25.90
CA ALA A 53 6.10 -9.48 26.48
C ALA A 53 5.00 -9.08 25.46
N SER A 54 5.35 -8.70 24.24
CA SER A 54 4.37 -8.30 23.23
C SER A 54 4.35 -9.31 22.10
N GLY A 55 3.32 -10.15 22.05
CA GLY A 55 3.12 -11.06 20.93
C GLY A 55 3.20 -10.32 19.60
N HIS A 56 3.74 -10.98 18.57
CA HIS A 56 3.82 -10.41 17.23
C HIS A 56 2.41 -9.94 16.80
N PRO A 57 2.24 -8.72 16.25
CA PRO A 57 0.91 -8.18 15.94
C PRO A 57 0.15 -8.99 14.88
N PHE A 58 0.87 -9.85 14.14
CA PHE A 58 0.28 -10.69 13.10
C PHE A 58 0.26 -12.16 13.53
N PRO A 59 -0.93 -12.76 13.71
CA PRO A 59 -1.06 -14.18 14.08
C PRO A 59 -0.36 -15.12 13.10
N VAL A 60 -0.43 -14.83 11.78
CA VAL A 60 0.24 -15.64 10.75
C VAL A 60 1.76 -15.57 10.89
N VAL A 61 2.33 -14.40 11.14
CA VAL A 61 3.78 -14.27 11.36
C VAL A 61 4.20 -14.99 12.64
N ALA A 62 3.43 -14.86 13.70
CA ALA A 62 3.68 -15.58 14.95
C ALA A 62 3.63 -17.10 14.77
N SER A 63 2.69 -17.60 13.96
CA SER A 63 2.55 -19.05 13.66
C SER A 63 3.71 -19.61 12.84
N TYR A 64 4.42 -18.80 12.08
CA TYR A 64 5.54 -19.22 11.23
C TYR A 64 6.84 -18.50 11.59
N ARG A 65 7.02 -18.15 12.87
CA ARG A 65 8.19 -17.40 13.37
C ARG A 65 9.51 -18.04 12.94
N ASP A 66 9.61 -19.37 13.05
CA ASP A 66 10.83 -20.09 12.72
C ASP A 66 11.16 -19.93 11.23
N LEU A 67 10.16 -20.04 10.34
CA LEU A 67 10.35 -19.84 8.91
C LEU A 67 10.78 -18.40 8.58
N TRP A 68 10.19 -17.39 9.23
CA TRP A 68 10.60 -15.99 9.05
C TRP A 68 12.05 -15.76 9.50
N SER A 69 12.46 -16.36 10.62
CA SER A 69 13.82 -16.21 11.16
C SER A 69 14.88 -16.90 10.30
N GLU A 70 14.51 -17.98 9.60
CA GLU A 70 15.39 -18.78 8.75
C GLU A 70 15.50 -18.25 7.31
N LEU A 71 14.71 -17.26 6.93
CA LEU A 71 14.75 -16.66 5.60
C LEU A 71 16.13 -16.11 5.27
N ASP A 72 16.77 -16.65 4.24
CA ASP A 72 18.02 -16.12 3.72
C ASP A 72 17.81 -14.75 3.03
N PRO A 73 18.86 -13.96 2.81
CA PRO A 73 18.77 -12.65 2.17
C PRO A 73 18.13 -12.69 0.76
N ARG A 74 18.36 -13.77 0.01
CA ARG A 74 17.78 -13.92 -1.35
C ARG A 74 16.28 -14.20 -1.28
N ALA A 75 15.84 -15.02 -0.33
CA ALA A 75 14.42 -15.27 -0.09
C ALA A 75 13.70 -13.98 0.35
N ARG A 76 14.28 -13.22 1.28
CA ARG A 76 13.76 -11.89 1.69
C ARG A 76 13.63 -10.95 0.50
N GLN A 77 14.65 -10.88 -0.35
CA GLN A 77 14.62 -10.06 -1.56
C GLN A 77 13.52 -10.52 -2.52
N ARG A 78 13.35 -11.83 -2.79
CA ARG A 78 12.28 -12.33 -3.65
C ARG A 78 10.89 -11.95 -3.13
N LEU A 79 10.66 -12.09 -1.81
CA LEU A 79 9.38 -11.70 -1.20
C LEU A 79 9.13 -10.19 -1.28
N SER A 80 10.17 -9.36 -1.16
CA SER A 80 10.01 -7.91 -1.28
C SER A 80 9.64 -7.45 -2.69
N LEU A 81 9.98 -8.24 -3.72
CA LEU A 81 9.72 -7.91 -5.12
C LEU A 81 8.30 -8.18 -5.60
N PHE A 82 7.36 -8.52 -4.71
CA PHE A 82 5.95 -8.58 -5.10
C PHE A 82 5.48 -7.22 -5.65
N PRO A 83 4.77 -7.20 -6.79
CA PRO A 83 4.33 -5.96 -7.45
C PRO A 83 3.17 -5.27 -6.73
N PHE A 84 2.84 -5.71 -5.54
CA PHE A 84 1.79 -5.19 -4.66
C PHE A 84 2.28 -5.17 -3.22
N VAL A 85 1.64 -4.34 -2.40
CA VAL A 85 1.93 -4.26 -0.96
C VAL A 85 1.34 -5.47 -0.26
N ILE A 86 2.18 -6.18 0.53
CA ILE A 86 1.79 -7.37 1.29
C ILE A 86 1.16 -7.04 2.65
N VAL A 87 1.24 -5.80 3.06
CA VAL A 87 0.60 -5.28 4.27
C VAL A 87 -0.76 -4.69 3.93
N ASP A 88 -1.76 -4.92 4.76
CA ASP A 88 -3.12 -4.40 4.58
C ASP A 88 -3.57 -3.59 5.80
N LEU A 89 -4.16 -2.43 5.53
CA LEU A 89 -4.79 -1.53 6.50
C LEU A 89 -6.30 -1.44 6.23
N ARG A 90 -6.97 -2.60 6.16
CA ARG A 90 -8.41 -2.69 5.86
C ARG A 90 -8.79 -2.08 4.53
N PHE A 91 -7.89 -2.06 3.55
CA PHE A 91 -8.16 -1.47 2.22
C PHE A 91 -9.35 -2.11 1.50
N GLY A 92 -9.69 -3.37 1.82
CA GLY A 92 -10.89 -4.04 1.32
C GLY A 92 -12.19 -3.69 2.04
N ASP A 93 -12.15 -3.01 3.19
CA ASP A 93 -13.32 -2.73 4.03
C ASP A 93 -14.02 -1.43 3.61
N VAL A 94 -14.86 -1.52 2.59
CA VAL A 94 -15.62 -0.37 2.04
C VAL A 94 -16.49 0.30 3.10
N ALA A 95 -17.10 -0.48 4.01
CA ALA A 95 -17.99 0.05 5.02
C ALA A 95 -17.23 0.92 6.01
N TRP A 96 -16.08 0.46 6.48
CA TRP A 96 -15.22 1.20 7.38
C TRP A 96 -14.71 2.50 6.74
N TRP A 97 -14.21 2.44 5.50
CA TRP A 97 -13.72 3.62 4.79
C TRP A 97 -14.81 4.64 4.50
N ARG A 98 -16.03 4.21 4.19
CA ARG A 98 -17.19 5.11 4.05
C ARG A 98 -17.52 5.80 5.36
N MET A 99 -17.53 5.06 6.47
CA MET A 99 -17.76 5.62 7.81
C MET A 99 -16.70 6.67 8.15
N VAL A 100 -15.42 6.40 7.88
CA VAL A 100 -14.32 7.33 8.09
C VAL A 100 -14.50 8.59 7.24
N ALA A 101 -14.88 8.46 5.98
CA ALA A 101 -15.09 9.58 5.07
C ALA A 101 -16.29 10.46 5.48
N THR A 102 -17.38 9.83 5.99
CA THR A 102 -18.63 10.54 6.37
C THR A 102 -18.51 11.24 7.72
N ASN A 103 -17.91 10.57 8.70
CA ASN A 103 -17.86 11.11 10.07
C ASN A 103 -16.71 12.11 10.24
N GLY A 104 -15.91 12.31 9.18
CA GLY A 104 -14.62 12.95 9.33
C GLY A 104 -13.79 12.18 10.35
N THR A 105 -12.59 12.60 10.61
CA THR A 105 -11.82 12.10 11.75
C THR A 105 -12.32 12.74 13.05
N HIS A 106 -13.62 12.62 13.33
CA HIS A 106 -14.17 12.82 14.67
C HIS A 106 -13.82 11.67 15.62
N ALA A 107 -12.99 10.75 15.17
CA ALA A 107 -12.26 9.86 16.04
C ALA A 107 -11.53 10.74 17.05
N ARG A 108 -12.26 10.98 18.12
CA ARG A 108 -11.94 11.59 19.40
C ARG A 108 -10.55 12.21 19.43
N SER A 109 -10.50 13.52 19.29
CA SER A 109 -9.35 14.42 19.35
C SER A 109 -8.43 14.24 20.58
N HIS A 110 -8.30 13.07 21.13
CA HIS A 110 -7.44 12.77 22.26
C HIS A 110 -6.07 12.18 21.85
N VAL A 111 -5.86 11.88 20.57
CA VAL A 111 -4.51 11.60 20.09
C VAL A 111 -3.91 12.94 19.66
N ASN A 112 -3.64 13.80 20.64
CA ASN A 112 -2.82 15.01 20.45
C ASN A 112 -1.48 14.60 19.85
N GLY A 113 -1.34 14.67 18.52
CA GLY A 113 -0.04 14.69 17.86
C GLY A 113 0.96 13.60 18.26
N ALA A 114 0.50 12.49 18.85
CA ALA A 114 1.39 11.40 19.25
C ALA A 114 2.16 10.92 18.02
N ALA A 115 3.48 11.03 18.08
CA ALA A 115 4.33 10.43 17.06
C ALA A 115 4.20 8.91 17.12
N PRO A 116 4.35 8.19 16.00
CA PRO A 116 4.47 6.75 16.02
C PRO A 116 5.55 6.33 17.03
N THR A 117 5.24 5.44 17.94
CA THR A 117 6.15 5.02 19.00
C THR A 117 6.74 3.65 18.73
N ALA A 118 5.96 2.77 18.12
CA ALA A 118 6.40 1.44 17.74
C ALA A 118 6.77 1.39 16.24
N ARG A 119 7.65 0.47 15.87
CA ARG A 119 8.04 0.26 14.45
C ARG A 119 6.84 -0.09 13.57
N TRP A 120 5.87 -0.81 14.10
CA TRP A 120 4.62 -1.14 13.43
C TRP A 120 3.74 0.07 13.17
N ASP A 121 3.75 1.08 14.05
CA ASP A 121 3.04 2.35 13.85
C ASP A 121 3.65 3.12 12.67
N TRP A 122 4.99 3.11 12.55
CA TRP A 122 5.69 3.70 11.42
C TRP A 122 5.34 3.00 10.10
N LEU A 123 5.35 1.66 10.10
CA LEU A 123 4.95 0.89 8.92
C LEU A 123 3.50 1.18 8.51
N ALA A 124 2.58 1.29 9.47
CA ALA A 124 1.20 1.67 9.19
C ALA A 124 1.09 3.07 8.59
N LEU A 125 1.86 4.03 9.12
CA LEU A 125 1.92 5.40 8.59
C LEU A 125 2.46 5.42 7.16
N GLU A 126 3.56 4.76 6.89
CA GLU A 126 4.14 4.69 5.56
C GLU A 126 3.21 4.00 4.57
N THR A 127 2.57 2.89 4.99
CA THR A 127 1.60 2.16 4.17
C THR A 127 0.42 3.06 3.78
N LEU A 128 -0.15 3.78 4.73
CA LEU A 128 -1.31 4.66 4.46
C LEU A 128 -0.91 5.90 3.66
N MET A 129 0.24 6.50 3.96
CA MET A 129 0.77 7.65 3.21
C MET A 129 1.03 7.28 1.74
N PHE A 130 1.63 6.12 1.51
CA PHE A 130 1.86 5.62 0.16
C PHE A 130 0.54 5.31 -0.56
N GLY A 131 -0.41 4.63 0.11
CA GLY A 131 -1.74 4.39 -0.45
C GLY A 131 -2.49 5.67 -0.81
N TRP A 132 -2.40 6.68 0.05
CA TRP A 132 -2.98 8.01 -0.18
C TRP A 132 -2.35 8.73 -1.37
N GLN A 133 -1.02 8.72 -1.47
CA GLN A 133 -0.32 9.34 -2.59
C GLN A 133 -0.70 8.68 -3.91
N VAL A 134 -0.64 7.35 -3.98
CA VAL A 134 -0.97 6.60 -5.21
C VAL A 134 -2.44 6.78 -5.58
N ALA A 135 -3.36 6.74 -4.62
CA ALA A 135 -4.78 6.94 -4.88
C ALA A 135 -5.09 8.34 -5.45
N ARG A 136 -4.32 9.36 -5.08
CA ARG A 136 -4.44 10.72 -5.64
C ARG A 136 -3.85 10.84 -7.04
N GLU A 137 -2.78 10.12 -7.32
CA GLU A 137 -2.10 10.13 -8.61
C GLU A 137 -2.82 9.27 -9.65
N ASP A 138 -3.20 8.04 -9.27
CA ASP A 138 -3.87 7.07 -10.13
C ASP A 138 -4.61 6.01 -9.31
N ARG A 139 -5.95 6.09 -9.32
CA ARG A 139 -6.84 5.18 -8.58
C ARG A 139 -6.73 3.73 -9.05
N SER A 140 -6.48 3.52 -10.33
CA SER A 140 -6.35 2.17 -10.89
C SER A 140 -5.08 1.51 -10.40
N VAL A 141 -3.97 2.25 -10.36
CA VAL A 141 -2.71 1.80 -9.77
C VAL A 141 -2.86 1.53 -8.28
N ALA A 142 -3.57 2.39 -7.54
CA ALA A 142 -3.86 2.18 -6.13
C ALA A 142 -4.67 0.88 -5.91
N SER A 143 -5.71 0.67 -6.73
CA SER A 143 -6.53 -0.55 -6.65
C SER A 143 -5.69 -1.81 -6.90
N MET A 144 -4.76 -1.77 -7.83
CA MET A 144 -3.88 -2.89 -8.14
C MET A 144 -2.86 -3.15 -7.02
N ILE A 145 -2.15 -2.12 -6.57
CA ILE A 145 -1.06 -2.26 -5.60
C ILE A 145 -1.58 -2.65 -4.22
N PHE A 146 -2.69 -2.04 -3.77
CA PHE A 146 -3.25 -2.25 -2.43
C PHE A 146 -4.46 -3.17 -2.39
N ALA A 147 -4.94 -3.69 -3.55
CA ALA A 147 -6.22 -4.41 -3.69
C ALA A 147 -7.42 -3.65 -3.09
N MET A 148 -7.38 -2.34 -3.17
CA MET A 148 -8.48 -1.53 -2.67
C MET A 148 -9.56 -1.34 -3.76
N PRO A 149 -10.86 -1.46 -3.40
CA PRO A 149 -11.94 -1.12 -4.31
C PRO A 149 -11.84 0.36 -4.76
N PRO A 150 -12.30 0.72 -5.97
CA PRO A 150 -12.25 2.11 -6.45
C PRO A 150 -12.89 3.11 -5.50
N SER A 151 -14.01 2.73 -4.85
CA SER A 151 -14.68 3.58 -3.84
C SER A 151 -13.82 3.85 -2.60
N VAL A 152 -12.95 2.91 -2.22
CA VAL A 152 -11.99 3.10 -1.11
C VAL A 152 -10.85 3.99 -1.56
N ALA A 153 -10.35 3.80 -2.79
CA ALA A 153 -9.34 4.69 -3.36
C ALA A 153 -9.84 6.15 -3.41
N ASP A 154 -11.12 6.36 -3.77
CA ASP A 154 -11.75 7.70 -3.74
C ASP A 154 -11.80 8.28 -2.31
N CYS A 155 -12.22 7.49 -1.33
CA CYS A 155 -12.23 7.90 0.08
C CYS A 155 -10.83 8.30 0.56
N ILE A 156 -9.83 7.47 0.28
CA ILE A 156 -8.45 7.71 0.69
C ILE A 156 -7.87 8.94 -0.02
N ALA A 157 -8.10 9.09 -1.32
CA ALA A 157 -7.61 10.24 -2.09
C ALA A 157 -8.16 11.58 -1.60
N ALA A 158 -9.37 11.57 -1.04
CA ALA A 158 -10.03 12.77 -0.51
C ALA A 158 -9.49 13.21 0.87
N LEU A 159 -8.73 12.37 1.56
CA LEU A 159 -8.17 12.69 2.87
C LEU A 159 -7.16 13.83 2.81
N THR A 160 -7.13 14.63 3.85
CA THR A 160 -6.04 15.60 4.09
C THR A 160 -4.85 14.90 4.71
N THR A 161 -3.65 15.46 4.60
CA THR A 161 -2.43 14.95 5.24
C THR A 161 -2.61 14.74 6.75
N ARG A 162 -3.31 15.65 7.42
CA ARG A 162 -3.60 15.54 8.86
C ARG A 162 -4.46 14.32 9.15
N GLN A 163 -5.50 14.10 8.35
CA GLN A 163 -6.38 12.93 8.49
C GLN A 163 -5.62 11.63 8.25
N VAL A 164 -4.78 11.56 7.23
CA VAL A 164 -3.95 10.39 6.95
C VAL A 164 -3.06 10.05 8.16
N ARG A 165 -2.40 11.05 8.76
CA ARG A 165 -1.56 10.83 9.95
C ARG A 165 -2.35 10.30 11.15
N THR A 166 -3.50 10.91 11.43
CA THR A 166 -4.36 10.47 12.55
C THR A 166 -4.87 9.05 12.32
N LEU A 167 -5.37 8.76 11.11
CA LEU A 167 -5.87 7.44 10.75
C LEU A 167 -4.78 6.36 10.77
N ALA A 168 -3.55 6.70 10.38
CA ALA A 168 -2.45 5.75 10.41
C ALA A 168 -2.17 5.26 11.83
N ILE A 169 -2.15 6.15 12.81
CA ILE A 169 -1.95 5.80 14.22
C ILE A 169 -3.12 4.94 14.74
N GLU A 170 -4.34 5.31 14.40
CA GLU A 170 -5.53 4.56 14.81
C GLU A 170 -5.60 3.17 14.14
N SER A 171 -5.22 3.10 12.86
CA SER A 171 -5.25 1.87 12.09
C SER A 171 -4.04 0.97 12.28
N ALA A 172 -2.98 1.41 12.97
CA ALA A 172 -1.82 0.57 13.26
C ALA A 172 -2.22 -0.75 13.96
N LYS A 173 -3.22 -0.69 14.85
CA LYS A 173 -3.80 -1.88 15.51
C LYS A 173 -4.58 -2.80 14.57
N SER A 174 -4.93 -2.31 13.39
CA SER A 174 -5.65 -3.06 12.34
C SER A 174 -4.71 -3.49 11.21
N LEU A 175 -3.42 -3.24 11.37
CA LEU A 175 -2.41 -3.68 10.44
C LEU A 175 -2.44 -5.21 10.38
N ARG A 176 -2.48 -5.77 9.19
CA ARG A 176 -2.53 -7.22 8.97
C ARG A 176 -1.78 -7.60 7.70
N LEU A 177 -1.49 -8.87 7.56
CA LEU A 177 -1.01 -9.40 6.30
C LEU A 177 -2.14 -9.52 5.29
N ARG A 178 -1.81 -9.19 4.06
CA ARG A 178 -2.66 -9.60 2.93
C ARG A 178 -2.73 -11.12 2.93
N TRP A 179 -3.93 -11.68 2.76
CA TRP A 179 -4.18 -13.13 2.81
C TRP A 179 -3.83 -13.79 4.16
N ASP A 180 -3.98 -13.06 5.28
CA ASP A 180 -3.85 -13.63 6.63
C ASP A 180 -4.83 -14.79 6.89
N ASN A 181 -5.94 -14.84 6.14
CA ASN A 181 -6.90 -15.93 6.12
C ASN A 181 -6.46 -17.14 5.26
N HIS A 182 -5.31 -17.07 4.61
CA HIS A 182 -4.74 -18.13 3.80
C HIS A 182 -3.36 -18.58 4.32
N PRO A 183 -3.28 -19.19 5.51
CA PRO A 183 -2.01 -19.53 6.14
C PRO A 183 -1.15 -20.52 5.32
N ARG A 184 -1.78 -21.37 4.50
CA ARG A 184 -1.05 -22.29 3.59
C ARG A 184 -0.24 -21.54 2.54
N LEU A 185 -0.79 -20.42 2.01
CA LEU A 185 -0.07 -19.59 1.05
C LEU A 185 1.24 -19.07 1.64
N TRP A 186 1.19 -18.56 2.86
CA TRP A 186 2.38 -18.04 3.53
C TRP A 186 3.41 -19.12 3.82
N ARG A 187 2.96 -20.33 4.19
CA ARG A 187 3.85 -21.47 4.39
C ARG A 187 4.58 -21.91 3.11
N GLU A 188 3.94 -21.75 1.95
CA GLU A 188 4.54 -22.10 0.66
C GLU A 188 5.47 -20.99 0.14
N LEU A 189 5.26 -19.73 0.58
CA LEU A 189 6.06 -18.59 0.19
C LEU A 189 7.33 -18.43 1.02
N LEU A 190 7.31 -18.88 2.27
CA LEU A 190 8.42 -18.85 3.21
C LEU A 190 9.29 -20.10 3.11
#